data_e7b4207f2dd0167ce1405e752f07ce09
#
_entry.id   e7b4207f2dd0167ce1405e752f07ce09
#
_cell.length_a   1.000
_cell.length_b   1.000
_cell.length_c   1.000
_cell.angle_alpha   90.00
_cell.angle_beta   90.00
_cell.angle_gamma   90.00
#
_symmetry.space_group_name_H-M   'P 1'
#
loop_
_entity.id
_entity.type
_entity.pdbx_description
1 polymer ?
#
loop_
_entity_poly.entity_id
_entity_poly.type
_entity_poly.pdbx_seq_one_letter_code
_entity_poly.pdbx_strand_id
1 'polypeptide(L)'
;MKSFLVIGLGRFGTSLACELCALGHEVMAVDLREERVQEVAGSVTHAAAGDARDPEVLRALGARNFDCAVVSAGDDVGTSALIVLNLKELGVPQVVGKARSAVHHRVLEKIGADRVVFPEQETRKANQMVRGVVSLPHG
;
A
#
# COMPACT_ATOMS: atom_id res chain seq x y z
N MET A 1 -0.65 -15.23 -9.97
CA MET A 1 -0.15 -13.86 -9.87
C MET A 1 -1.22 -12.92 -9.40
N LYS A 2 -0.89 -12.02 -8.49
CA LYS A 2 -1.80 -10.98 -8.03
C LYS A 2 -1.27 -9.62 -8.46
N SER A 3 -2.12 -8.61 -8.36
CA SER A 3 -1.72 -7.24 -8.66
C SER A 3 -1.82 -6.40 -7.38
N PHE A 4 -0.79 -5.63 -7.12
CA PHE A 4 -0.67 -4.82 -5.91
C PHE A 4 -0.43 -3.36 -6.25
N LEU A 5 -1.12 -2.49 -5.52
CA LEU A 5 -0.89 -1.06 -5.57
C LEU A 5 -0.24 -0.66 -4.24
N VAL A 6 1.02 -0.23 -4.27
CA VAL A 6 1.74 0.13 -3.05
C VAL A 6 1.86 1.65 -3.00
N ILE A 7 1.23 2.26 -2.01
CA ILE A 7 1.17 3.71 -1.85
C ILE A 7 2.04 4.12 -0.68
N GLY A 8 3.02 4.96 -0.97
CA GLY A 8 4.00 5.40 0.02
C GLY A 8 5.25 4.55 -0.05
N LEU A 9 6.33 5.18 -0.53
CA LEU A 9 7.58 4.49 -0.81
C LEU A 9 8.69 4.88 0.18
N GLY A 10 8.36 4.77 1.48
CA GLY A 10 9.35 4.81 2.52
C GLY A 10 10.03 3.44 2.62
N ARG A 11 10.64 3.14 3.75
CA ARG A 11 11.35 1.86 3.90
C ARG A 11 10.45 0.67 3.70
N PHE A 12 9.31 0.67 4.38
CA PHE A 12 8.39 -0.47 4.30
C PHE A 12 7.80 -0.61 2.90
N GLY A 13 7.26 0.47 2.35
CA GLY A 13 6.61 0.42 1.04
C GLY A 13 7.56 0.03 -0.08
N THR A 14 8.77 0.60 -0.06
CA THR A 14 9.78 0.28 -1.07
C THR A 14 10.18 -1.19 -1.00
N SER A 15 10.47 -1.67 0.21
CA SER A 15 10.88 -3.06 0.40
C SER A 15 9.77 -4.02 -0.04
N LEU A 16 8.54 -3.73 0.36
CA LEU A 16 7.40 -4.56 0.00
C LEU A 16 7.17 -4.59 -1.51
N ALA A 17 7.18 -3.41 -2.14
CA ALA A 17 6.94 -3.32 -3.58
C ALA A 17 7.98 -4.11 -4.37
N CYS A 18 9.25 -3.97 -4.02
CA CYS A 18 10.33 -4.68 -4.72
C CYS A 18 10.22 -6.19 -4.49
N GLU A 19 9.91 -6.62 -3.28
CA GLU A 19 9.77 -8.04 -2.99
C GLU A 19 8.59 -8.67 -3.70
N LEU A 20 7.45 -8.00 -3.72
CA LEU A 20 6.27 -8.53 -4.42
C LEU A 20 6.55 -8.66 -5.92
N CYS A 21 7.25 -7.69 -6.50
CA CYS A 21 7.61 -7.77 -7.90
C CYS A 21 8.59 -8.91 -8.17
N ALA A 22 9.57 -9.09 -7.27
CA ALA A 22 10.54 -10.18 -7.38
C ALA A 22 9.87 -11.56 -7.29
N LEU A 23 8.73 -11.64 -6.59
CA LEU A 23 7.97 -12.88 -6.49
C LEU A 23 7.08 -13.14 -7.70
N GLY A 24 7.07 -12.25 -8.67
CA GLY A 24 6.33 -12.43 -9.91
C GLY A 24 4.96 -11.77 -9.94
N HIS A 25 4.66 -10.93 -8.96
CA HIS A 25 3.40 -10.20 -8.95
C HIS A 25 3.50 -8.90 -9.73
N GLU A 26 2.37 -8.40 -10.20
CA GLU A 26 2.30 -7.09 -10.83
C GLU A 26 2.24 -6.04 -9.74
N VAL A 27 3.10 -5.05 -9.80
CA VAL A 27 3.17 -4.02 -8.76
C VAL A 27 3.21 -2.63 -9.37
N MET A 28 2.30 -1.76 -8.92
CA MET A 28 2.38 -0.33 -9.19
C MET A 28 2.78 0.35 -7.89
N ALA A 29 3.89 1.10 -7.93
CA ALA A 29 4.38 1.84 -6.77
C ALA A 29 4.05 3.32 -6.95
N VAL A 30 3.46 3.94 -5.93
CA VAL A 30 3.00 5.33 -5.99
C VAL A 30 3.53 6.10 -4.80
N ASP A 31 4.04 7.29 -5.05
CA ASP A 31 4.45 8.19 -3.97
C ASP A 31 4.22 9.62 -4.43
N LEU A 32 4.03 10.51 -3.47
CA LEU A 32 3.87 11.93 -3.74
C LEU A 32 5.17 12.52 -4.29
N ARG A 33 6.30 11.97 -3.89
CA ARG A 33 7.63 12.51 -4.22
C ARG A 33 8.23 11.78 -5.41
N GLU A 34 8.51 12.55 -6.45
CA GLU A 34 9.08 12.03 -7.69
C GLU A 34 10.40 11.27 -7.46
N GLU A 35 11.23 11.75 -6.54
CA GLU A 35 12.53 11.12 -6.27
C GLU A 35 12.35 9.67 -5.81
N ARG A 36 11.34 9.41 -4.98
CA ARG A 36 11.10 8.05 -4.49
C ARG A 36 10.58 7.14 -5.59
N VAL A 37 9.77 7.70 -6.47
CA VAL A 37 9.25 6.96 -7.62
C VAL A 37 10.40 6.53 -8.53
N GLN A 38 11.34 7.45 -8.80
CA GLN A 38 12.48 7.16 -9.65
C GLN A 38 13.37 6.05 -9.07
N GLU A 39 13.52 6.04 -7.76
CA GLU A 39 14.36 5.04 -7.11
C GLU A 39 13.86 3.62 -7.29
N VAL A 40 12.56 3.41 -7.39
CA VAL A 40 11.98 2.07 -7.49
C VAL A 40 11.56 1.69 -8.90
N ALA A 41 11.58 2.65 -9.83
CA ALA A 41 11.01 2.44 -11.17
C ALA A 41 11.55 1.22 -11.89
N GLY A 42 12.84 0.91 -11.70
CA GLY A 42 13.45 -0.26 -12.35
C GLY A 42 13.21 -1.58 -11.64
N SER A 43 12.57 -1.55 -10.46
CA SER A 43 12.38 -2.74 -9.63
C SER A 43 10.93 -3.18 -9.51
N VAL A 44 10.01 -2.45 -10.12
CA VAL A 44 8.58 -2.76 -10.07
C VAL A 44 7.99 -2.71 -11.48
N THR A 45 6.75 -3.17 -11.61
CA THR A 45 6.11 -3.21 -12.93
C THR A 45 5.80 -1.80 -13.44
N HIS A 46 5.25 -0.96 -12.56
CA HIS A 46 4.93 0.43 -12.89
C HIS A 46 5.20 1.32 -11.68
N ALA A 47 5.57 2.55 -11.92
CA ALA A 47 5.78 3.52 -10.84
C ALA A 47 5.23 4.87 -11.29
N ALA A 48 4.56 5.59 -10.40
CA ALA A 48 3.95 6.87 -10.72
C ALA A 48 3.96 7.81 -9.52
N ALA A 49 4.18 9.09 -9.78
CA ALA A 49 4.04 10.11 -8.74
C ALA A 49 2.59 10.58 -8.70
N GLY A 50 2.07 10.77 -7.52
CA GLY A 50 0.71 11.25 -7.37
C GLY A 50 0.30 11.36 -5.92
N ASP A 51 -0.72 12.17 -5.67
CA ASP A 51 -1.26 12.39 -4.33
C ASP A 51 -2.46 11.48 -4.12
N ALA A 52 -2.28 10.42 -3.38
CA ALA A 52 -3.32 9.42 -3.13
C ALA A 52 -4.45 9.92 -2.23
N ARG A 53 -4.29 11.12 -1.65
CA ARG A 53 -5.40 11.74 -0.91
C ARG A 53 -6.49 12.22 -1.87
N ASP A 54 -6.16 12.39 -3.14
CA ASP A 54 -7.10 12.80 -4.15
C ASP A 54 -7.68 11.54 -4.83
N PRO A 55 -8.98 11.26 -4.65
CA PRO A 55 -9.57 10.06 -5.25
C PRO A 55 -9.51 10.04 -6.77
N GLU A 56 -9.45 11.21 -7.43
CA GLU A 56 -9.32 11.24 -8.88
C GLU A 56 -7.98 10.72 -9.35
N VAL A 57 -6.92 10.95 -8.58
CA VAL A 57 -5.60 10.41 -8.90
C VAL A 57 -5.64 8.89 -8.83
N LEU A 58 -6.24 8.34 -7.77
CA LEU A 58 -6.37 6.88 -7.62
C LEU A 58 -7.23 6.28 -8.72
N ARG A 59 -8.31 6.97 -9.11
CA ARG A 59 -9.17 6.51 -10.19
C ARG A 59 -8.39 6.48 -11.51
N ALA A 60 -7.63 7.53 -11.78
CA ALA A 60 -6.84 7.61 -13.02
C ALA A 60 -5.77 6.54 -13.09
N LEU A 61 -5.24 6.10 -11.94
CA LEU A 61 -4.25 5.03 -11.88
C LEU A 61 -4.88 3.63 -12.01
N GLY A 62 -6.19 3.54 -12.02
CA GLY A 62 -6.88 2.26 -12.11
C GLY A 62 -6.89 1.49 -10.81
N ALA A 63 -6.92 2.18 -9.67
CA ALA A 63 -6.79 1.55 -8.36
C ALA A 63 -7.76 0.39 -8.15
N ARG A 64 -9.00 0.54 -8.59
CA ARG A 64 -10.02 -0.50 -8.39
C ARG A 64 -9.71 -1.82 -9.09
N ASN A 65 -8.81 -1.80 -10.05
CA ASN A 65 -8.46 -3.00 -10.81
C ASN A 65 -7.35 -3.82 -10.16
N PHE A 66 -6.77 -3.33 -9.08
CA PHE A 66 -5.74 -4.08 -8.34
C PHE A 66 -6.40 -5.00 -7.31
N ASP A 67 -5.80 -6.16 -7.11
CA ASP A 67 -6.31 -7.12 -6.12
C ASP A 67 -6.16 -6.59 -4.69
N CYS A 68 -5.08 -5.87 -4.45
CA CYS A 68 -4.77 -5.39 -3.11
C CYS A 68 -4.05 -4.04 -3.19
N ALA A 69 -4.40 -3.12 -2.31
CA ALA A 69 -3.66 -1.88 -2.14
C ALA A 69 -3.06 -1.84 -0.74
N VAL A 70 -1.79 -1.45 -0.66
CA VAL A 70 -1.10 -1.32 0.62
C VAL A 70 -0.79 0.14 0.86
N VAL A 71 -1.27 0.67 1.97
CA VAL A 71 -1.11 2.08 2.32
C VAL A 71 -0.02 2.20 3.37
N SER A 72 1.16 2.65 2.94
CA SER A 72 2.28 2.90 3.85
C SER A 72 2.67 4.38 3.82
N ALA A 73 1.79 5.20 3.30
CA ALA A 73 2.02 6.65 3.18
C ALA A 73 1.62 7.38 4.44
N GLY A 74 2.29 8.49 4.66
CA GLY A 74 1.91 9.41 5.72
C GLY A 74 2.47 9.02 7.06
N ASP A 75 2.99 10.04 7.75
CA ASP A 75 3.44 9.85 9.12
C ASP A 75 2.30 10.11 10.09
N ASP A 76 1.20 10.66 9.61
CA ASP A 76 0.07 10.96 10.45
C ASP A 76 -1.12 10.06 10.13
N VAL A 77 -1.95 9.88 11.14
CA VAL A 77 -3.12 9.02 11.05
C VAL A 77 -4.11 9.54 9.99
N GLY A 78 -4.28 10.86 9.93
CA GLY A 78 -5.26 11.46 9.03
C GLY A 78 -4.98 11.17 7.56
N THR A 79 -3.73 11.30 7.13
CA THR A 79 -3.36 11.04 5.75
C THR A 79 -3.60 9.59 5.38
N SER A 80 -3.11 8.65 6.20
CA SER A 80 -3.29 7.24 5.87
C SER A 80 -4.75 6.83 5.94
N ALA A 81 -5.51 7.37 6.88
CA ALA A 81 -6.93 7.09 7.01
C ALA A 81 -7.69 7.55 5.77
N LEU A 82 -7.39 8.75 5.29
CA LEU A 82 -8.05 9.27 4.10
C LEU A 82 -7.76 8.42 2.87
N ILE A 83 -6.51 7.97 2.72
CA ILE A 83 -6.14 7.13 1.58
C ILE A 83 -6.87 5.79 1.65
N VAL A 84 -6.93 5.16 2.82
CA VAL A 84 -7.67 3.91 3.01
C VAL A 84 -9.14 4.11 2.64
N LEU A 85 -9.74 5.18 3.13
CA LEU A 85 -11.13 5.48 2.84
C LEU A 85 -11.36 5.62 1.33
N ASN A 86 -10.51 6.38 0.66
CA ASN A 86 -10.61 6.58 -0.78
C ASN A 86 -10.55 5.24 -1.53
N LEU A 87 -9.62 4.37 -1.14
CA LEU A 87 -9.48 3.07 -1.80
C LEU A 87 -10.70 2.20 -1.59
N LYS A 88 -11.24 2.18 -0.38
CA LYS A 88 -12.44 1.39 -0.11
C LYS A 88 -13.63 1.92 -0.88
N GLU A 89 -13.77 3.22 -0.96
CA GLU A 89 -14.88 3.84 -1.72
C GLU A 89 -14.76 3.58 -3.22
N LEU A 90 -13.55 3.44 -3.73
CA LEU A 90 -13.33 3.12 -5.14
C LEU A 90 -13.54 1.64 -5.44
N GLY A 91 -13.70 0.81 -4.41
CA GLY A 91 -13.99 -0.61 -4.62
C GLY A 91 -12.77 -1.52 -4.72
N VAL A 92 -11.63 -1.11 -4.17
CA VAL A 92 -10.45 -1.98 -4.12
C VAL A 92 -10.79 -3.17 -3.21
N PRO A 93 -10.62 -4.41 -3.66
CA PRO A 93 -11.07 -5.59 -2.88
C PRO A 93 -10.38 -5.75 -1.53
N GLN A 94 -9.07 -5.53 -1.48
CA GLN A 94 -8.32 -5.69 -0.24
C GLN A 94 -7.47 -4.47 0.00
N VAL A 95 -7.61 -3.84 1.16
CA VAL A 95 -6.80 -2.68 1.54
C VAL A 95 -6.07 -2.98 2.84
N VAL A 96 -4.74 -2.89 2.78
CA VAL A 96 -3.87 -3.12 3.93
C VAL A 96 -3.29 -1.78 4.36
N GLY A 97 -3.37 -1.47 5.64
CA GLY A 97 -2.80 -0.24 6.17
C GLY A 97 -1.60 -0.52 7.07
N LYS A 98 -0.62 0.36 7.06
CA LYS A 98 0.49 0.32 7.99
C LYS A 98 0.18 1.23 9.16
N ALA A 99 0.26 0.70 10.38
CA ALA A 99 0.00 1.48 11.59
C ALA A 99 1.28 1.66 12.40
N ARG A 100 1.38 2.80 13.06
CA ARG A 100 2.54 3.12 13.91
C ARG A 100 2.21 3.02 15.38
N SER A 101 0.93 2.88 15.72
CA SER A 101 0.49 2.85 17.13
C SER A 101 -0.82 2.08 17.22
N ALA A 102 -1.21 1.74 18.44
CA ALA A 102 -2.49 1.07 18.68
C ALA A 102 -3.67 1.95 18.26
N VAL A 103 -3.58 3.24 18.49
CA VAL A 103 -4.63 4.19 18.08
C VAL A 103 -4.75 4.22 16.56
N HIS A 104 -3.61 4.32 15.87
CA HIS A 104 -3.58 4.31 14.42
C HIS A 104 -4.22 3.02 13.87
N HIS A 105 -3.87 1.89 14.47
CA HIS A 105 -4.44 0.60 14.09
C HIS A 105 -5.97 0.62 14.20
N ARG A 106 -6.49 1.12 15.32
CA ARG A 106 -7.94 1.17 15.53
C ARG A 106 -8.64 2.06 14.51
N VAL A 107 -8.04 3.21 14.20
CA VAL A 107 -8.63 4.12 13.22
C VAL A 107 -8.72 3.43 11.85
N LEU A 108 -7.64 2.80 11.42
CA LEU A 108 -7.62 2.14 10.12
C LEU A 108 -8.63 0.99 10.04
N GLU A 109 -8.77 0.22 11.11
CA GLU A 109 -9.76 -0.84 11.14
C GLU A 109 -11.18 -0.27 11.06
N LYS A 110 -11.44 0.80 11.78
CA LYS A 110 -12.78 1.39 11.83
C LYS A 110 -13.21 1.97 10.49
N ILE A 111 -12.26 2.47 9.70
CA ILE A 111 -12.61 3.01 8.39
C ILE A 111 -12.66 1.92 7.31
N GLY A 112 -12.36 0.70 7.62
CA GLY A 112 -12.56 -0.40 6.70
C GLY A 112 -11.33 -1.04 6.11
N ALA A 113 -10.13 -0.79 6.65
CA ALA A 113 -8.95 -1.52 6.21
C ALA A 113 -9.17 -3.00 6.46
N ASP A 114 -8.87 -3.82 5.47
CA ASP A 114 -9.08 -5.26 5.59
C ASP A 114 -8.02 -5.91 6.47
N ARG A 115 -6.86 -5.29 6.54
CA ARG A 115 -5.77 -5.73 7.39
C ARG A 115 -4.91 -4.55 7.79
N VAL A 116 -4.35 -4.60 8.99
CA VAL A 116 -3.43 -3.57 9.48
C VAL A 116 -2.16 -4.25 9.96
N VAL A 117 -1.01 -3.73 9.57
CA VAL A 117 0.30 -4.29 9.94
C VAL A 117 1.12 -3.29 10.73
N PHE A 118 2.04 -3.79 11.57
CA PHE A 118 2.95 -2.98 12.37
C PHE A 118 4.39 -3.33 11.99
N PRO A 119 4.94 -2.75 10.93
CA PRO A 119 6.26 -3.16 10.44
C PRO A 119 7.38 -2.95 11.44
N GLU A 120 7.29 -1.91 12.28
CA GLU A 120 8.33 -1.63 13.25
C GLU A 120 8.43 -2.67 14.36
N GLN A 121 7.33 -3.35 14.64
CA GLN A 121 7.31 -4.39 15.66
C GLN A 121 7.65 -5.76 15.09
N GLU A 122 7.49 -5.89 13.79
CA GLU A 122 7.76 -7.15 13.12
C GLU A 122 8.99 -7.01 12.25
N THR A 123 10.04 -6.49 12.87
CA THR A 123 11.23 -6.20 12.11
C THR A 123 11.79 -7.35 11.36
N ARG A 124 11.42 -8.57 11.68
CA ARG A 124 12.04 -9.64 11.09
C ARG A 124 11.80 -9.76 9.80
N LYS A 125 10.96 -9.28 9.28
CA LYS A 125 10.79 -9.82 8.21
C LYS A 125 10.05 -9.23 7.20
N ALA A 126 10.73 -8.60 6.30
CA ALA A 126 10.24 -8.39 4.98
C ALA A 126 9.49 -9.64 4.51
N ASN A 127 10.09 -10.80 4.72
CA ASN A 127 9.46 -12.06 4.32
C ASN A 127 8.12 -12.33 4.98
N GLN A 128 8.00 -12.07 6.27
CA GLN A 128 6.75 -12.27 6.96
C GLN A 128 5.69 -11.29 6.52
N MET A 129 6.10 -10.04 6.29
CA MET A 129 5.17 -9.02 5.80
C MET A 129 4.66 -9.37 4.41
N VAL A 130 5.53 -9.80 3.53
CA VAL A 130 5.15 -10.23 2.20
C VAL A 130 4.18 -11.39 2.26
N ARG A 131 4.47 -12.39 3.09
CA ARG A 131 3.56 -13.53 3.25
C ARG A 131 2.20 -13.11 3.74
N GLY A 132 2.17 -12.19 4.71
CA GLY A 132 0.91 -11.68 5.24
C GLY A 132 0.06 -11.01 4.18
N VAL A 133 0.68 -10.23 3.28
CA VAL A 133 -0.03 -9.54 2.22
C VAL A 133 -0.44 -10.50 1.11
N VAL A 134 0.47 -11.37 0.69
CA VAL A 134 0.21 -12.32 -0.40
C VAL A 134 -0.87 -13.34 -0.05
N SER A 135 -0.95 -13.72 1.22
CA SER A 135 -1.90 -14.74 1.65
C SER A 135 -3.30 -14.20 1.94
N LEU A 136 -3.55 -12.90 1.73
CA LEU A 136 -4.88 -12.35 1.93
C LEU A 136 -5.86 -13.03 0.97
N PRO A 137 -7.10 -13.25 1.42
CA PRO A 137 -8.10 -13.87 0.56
C PRO A 137 -8.45 -12.95 -0.60
N HIS A 138 -8.91 -13.54 -1.68
CA HIS A 138 -9.42 -12.76 -2.79
C HIS A 138 -10.76 -12.15 -2.36
N GLY A 139 -10.95 -10.90 -2.66
CA GLY A 139 -12.09 -10.11 -2.24
C GLY A 139 -13.42 -10.55 -2.77
#